data_b0087e865062da54cda8d71db98c9633
#
_entry.id   b0087e865062da54cda8d71db98c9633
#
_cell.length_a   1.000
_cell.length_b   1.000
_cell.length_c   1.000
_cell.angle_alpha   90.00
_cell.angle_beta   90.00
_cell.angle_gamma   90.00
#
_symmetry.space_group_name_H-M   'P 1'
#
loop_
_entity.id
_entity.type
_entity.pdbx_description
1 polymer ?
#
loop_
_entity_poly.entity_id
_entity_poly.type
_entity_poly.pdbx_seq_one_letter_code
_entity_poly.pdbx_strand_id
1 'polypeptide(L)'
;MTNSEKNAVRRERTQHRLESGLISEHFPQVSSIVINVTNSYKGINPNNILRIFNFLPSSYAYFNIECLSEGCRDGGFDLNQVITMMIRSHRDSGEGELMCDSSSLSSDHSHINYKVNIQYT
;
A
#
# COMPACT_ATOMS: atom_id res chain seq x y z
N MET A 1 -3.19 -21.37 7.36
CA MET A 1 -2.40 -21.07 6.14
C MET A 1 -1.02 -21.70 6.24
N THR A 2 -0.59 -22.42 5.23
CA THR A 2 0.71 -23.06 5.20
C THR A 2 1.82 -22.06 4.88
N ASN A 3 3.06 -22.39 5.26
CA ASN A 3 4.22 -21.55 4.93
C ASN A 3 4.43 -21.45 3.41
N SER A 4 4.12 -22.52 2.67
CA SER A 4 4.27 -22.49 1.21
C SER A 4 3.26 -21.55 0.55
N GLU A 5 2.04 -21.46 1.07
CA GLU A 5 1.04 -20.50 0.57
C GLU A 5 1.48 -19.06 0.82
N LYS A 6 1.99 -18.76 2.01
CA LYS A 6 2.53 -17.44 2.34
C LYS A 6 3.70 -17.07 1.43
N ASN A 7 4.59 -18.02 1.18
CA ASN A 7 5.75 -17.79 0.32
C ASN A 7 5.34 -17.56 -1.13
N ALA A 8 4.31 -18.25 -1.60
CA ALA A 8 3.79 -18.05 -2.96
C ALA A 8 3.22 -16.64 -3.13
N VAL A 9 2.41 -16.16 -2.17
CA VAL A 9 1.86 -14.80 -2.21
C VAL A 9 2.97 -13.75 -2.16
N ARG A 10 3.97 -13.92 -1.30
CA ARG A 10 5.11 -13.00 -1.20
C ARG A 10 5.92 -12.95 -2.49
N ARG A 11 6.14 -14.09 -3.14
CA ARG A 11 6.86 -14.16 -4.42
C ARG A 11 6.10 -13.44 -5.52
N GLU A 12 4.79 -13.61 -5.58
CA GLU A 12 3.95 -12.92 -6.54
C GLU A 12 4.00 -11.41 -6.35
N ARG A 13 3.89 -10.93 -5.12
CA ARG A 13 3.99 -9.50 -4.80
C ARG A 13 5.36 -8.94 -5.14
N THR A 14 6.42 -9.68 -4.84
CA THR A 14 7.79 -9.28 -5.20
C THR A 14 7.92 -9.16 -6.72
N GLN A 15 7.37 -10.10 -7.47
CA GLN A 15 7.38 -10.09 -8.93
C GLN A 15 6.65 -8.86 -9.46
N HIS A 16 5.46 -8.58 -8.96
CA HIS A 16 4.68 -7.41 -9.38
C HIS A 16 5.44 -6.11 -9.08
N ARG A 17 6.11 -6.04 -7.95
CA ARG A 17 6.91 -4.87 -7.58
C ARG A 17 8.06 -4.66 -8.56
N LEU A 18 8.78 -5.72 -8.89
CA LEU A 18 9.88 -5.65 -9.86
C LEU A 18 9.38 -5.23 -11.25
N GLU A 19 8.23 -5.72 -11.66
CA GLU A 19 7.62 -5.39 -12.95
C GLU A 19 7.10 -3.96 -13.00
N SER A 20 6.84 -3.34 -11.84
CA SER A 20 6.34 -1.96 -11.77
C SER A 20 7.37 -0.93 -12.21
N GLY A 21 8.65 -1.26 -12.18
CA GLY A 21 9.72 -0.32 -12.50
C GLY A 21 9.95 0.71 -11.41
N LEU A 22 10.90 1.61 -11.63
CA LEU A 22 11.30 2.61 -10.65
C LEU A 22 10.46 3.88 -10.78
N ILE A 23 10.31 4.60 -9.68
CA ILE A 23 9.61 5.89 -9.66
C ILE A 23 10.31 6.87 -10.62
N SER A 24 11.65 6.89 -10.64
CA SER A 24 12.40 7.76 -11.54
C SER A 24 12.11 7.50 -13.02
N GLU A 25 11.72 6.28 -13.38
CA GLU A 25 11.40 5.90 -14.75
C GLU A 25 9.98 6.32 -15.14
N HIS A 26 9.01 6.16 -14.23
CA HIS A 26 7.60 6.39 -14.51
C HIS A 26 7.14 7.78 -14.12
N PHE A 27 7.72 8.35 -13.08
CA PHE A 27 7.31 9.65 -12.53
C PHE A 27 8.54 10.50 -12.24
N PRO A 28 9.26 10.94 -13.29
CA PRO A 28 10.52 11.69 -13.10
C PRO A 28 10.35 13.02 -12.37
N GLN A 29 9.13 13.56 -12.33
CA GLN A 29 8.82 14.79 -11.62
C GLN A 29 8.69 14.62 -10.11
N VAL A 30 8.69 13.39 -9.61
CA VAL A 30 8.51 13.11 -8.18
C VAL A 30 9.86 13.00 -7.50
N SER A 31 10.05 13.74 -6.40
CA SER A 31 11.25 13.64 -5.58
C SER A 31 11.07 12.73 -4.37
N SER A 32 9.87 12.67 -3.79
CA SER A 32 9.57 11.71 -2.72
C SER A 32 8.07 11.51 -2.55
N ILE A 33 7.70 10.35 -2.02
CA ILE A 33 6.32 10.03 -1.63
C ILE A 33 6.37 9.46 -0.22
N VAL A 34 5.59 10.03 0.70
CA VAL A 34 5.43 9.51 2.05
C VAL A 34 3.99 9.11 2.26
N ILE A 35 3.78 7.89 2.70
CA ILE A 35 2.44 7.37 3.00
C ILE A 35 2.39 7.04 4.48
N ASN A 36 1.50 7.73 5.21
CA ASN A 36 1.20 7.44 6.60
C ASN A 36 -0.09 6.62 6.64
N VAL A 37 -0.04 5.46 7.28
CA VAL A 37 -1.15 4.52 7.32
C VAL A 37 -1.48 4.18 8.75
N THR A 38 -2.74 4.34 9.14
CA THR A 38 -3.25 3.85 10.41
C THR A 38 -4.16 2.67 10.13
N ASN A 39 -3.78 1.50 10.60
CA ASN A 39 -4.53 0.27 10.42
C ASN A 39 -5.49 0.06 11.59
N SER A 40 -6.74 -0.26 11.27
CA SER A 40 -7.76 -0.64 12.24
C SER A 40 -8.25 -2.04 11.92
N TYR A 41 -8.35 -2.87 12.95
CA TYR A 41 -8.81 -4.26 12.81
C TYR A 41 -10.16 -4.42 13.48
N LYS A 42 -11.03 -5.20 12.84
CA LYS A 42 -12.30 -5.61 13.45
C LYS A 42 -11.99 -6.64 14.53
N GLY A 43 -12.33 -6.35 15.80
CA GLY A 43 -12.11 -7.28 16.90
C GLY A 43 -12.02 -6.59 18.26
N ILE A 44 -11.60 -7.37 19.23
CA ILE A 44 -11.75 -7.06 20.66
C ILE A 44 -10.80 -5.94 21.12
N ASN A 45 -9.68 -5.77 20.45
CA ASN A 45 -8.73 -4.69 20.74
C ASN A 45 -8.41 -3.94 19.46
N PRO A 46 -9.03 -2.78 19.25
CA PRO A 46 -8.68 -1.95 18.11
C PRO A 46 -7.33 -1.27 18.37
N ASN A 47 -6.25 -2.03 18.32
CA ASN A 47 -4.93 -1.45 18.34
C ASN A 47 -4.68 -0.85 16.97
N ASN A 48 -4.75 0.47 16.89
CA ASN A 48 -4.38 1.18 15.68
C ASN A 48 -2.86 1.07 15.52
N ILE A 49 -2.45 0.49 14.40
CA ILE A 49 -1.04 0.35 14.07
C ILE A 49 -0.68 1.42 13.05
N LEU A 50 0.24 2.30 13.42
CA LEU A 50 0.76 3.32 12.51
C LEU A 50 1.96 2.77 11.75
N ARG A 51 1.93 2.88 10.42
CA ARG A 51 3.04 2.54 9.54
C ARG A 51 3.35 3.73 8.66
N ILE A 52 4.64 3.94 8.39
CA ILE A 52 5.09 5.01 7.51
C ILE A 52 5.93 4.40 6.40
N PHE A 53 5.56 4.71 5.16
CA PHE A 53 6.26 4.23 3.97
C PHE A 53 6.88 5.42 3.24
N ASN A 54 8.17 5.32 2.95
CA ASN A 54 8.90 6.34 2.22
C ASN A 54 9.34 5.78 0.86
N PHE A 55 9.06 6.54 -0.19
CA PHE A 55 9.45 6.17 -1.55
C PHE A 55 10.32 7.28 -2.13
N LEU A 56 11.45 6.89 -2.68
CA LEU A 56 12.41 7.77 -3.35
C LEU A 56 12.42 7.45 -4.85
N PRO A 57 13.07 8.28 -5.68
CA PRO A 57 13.16 7.97 -7.12
C PRO A 57 13.75 6.59 -7.43
N SER A 58 14.61 6.06 -6.53
CA SER A 58 15.19 4.73 -6.65
C SER A 58 14.28 3.61 -6.14
N SER A 59 13.12 3.94 -5.59
CA SER A 59 12.14 2.95 -5.13
C SER A 59 11.28 2.47 -6.30
N TYR A 60 10.72 1.26 -6.17
CA TYR A 60 9.76 0.76 -7.16
C TYR A 60 8.44 1.50 -7.07
N ALA A 61 7.83 1.75 -8.23
CA ALA A 61 6.52 2.42 -8.32
C ALA A 61 5.39 1.43 -8.05
N TYR A 62 5.41 0.85 -6.85
CA TYR A 62 4.46 -0.16 -6.41
C TYR A 62 3.92 0.21 -5.03
N PHE A 63 2.69 0.70 -5.02
CA PHE A 63 2.09 1.32 -3.83
C PHE A 63 1.01 0.41 -3.25
N ASN A 64 1.42 -0.78 -2.85
CA ASN A 64 0.55 -1.76 -2.19
C ASN A 64 1.01 -1.97 -0.76
N ILE A 65 0.04 -1.99 0.15
CA ILE A 65 0.30 -2.17 1.58
C ILE A 65 -0.29 -3.51 2.00
N GLU A 66 0.53 -4.34 2.62
CA GLU A 66 0.12 -5.67 3.07
C GLU A 66 -0.86 -5.56 4.24
N CYS A 67 -1.91 -6.39 4.23
CA CYS A 67 -2.81 -6.54 5.37
C CYS A 67 -2.12 -7.41 6.42
N LEU A 68 -2.05 -6.90 7.66
CA LEU A 68 -1.41 -7.59 8.78
C LEU A 68 -2.38 -8.40 9.64
N SER A 69 -3.66 -8.48 9.25
CA SER A 69 -4.65 -9.27 10.00
C SER A 69 -4.30 -10.73 10.00
N GLU A 70 -4.46 -11.36 11.17
CA GLU A 70 -4.30 -12.79 11.29
C GLU A 70 -5.29 -13.52 10.38
N GLY A 71 -4.83 -14.51 9.65
CA GLY A 71 -5.65 -15.29 8.73
C GLY A 71 -5.85 -14.64 7.35
N CYS A 72 -5.44 -13.42 7.16
CA CYS A 72 -5.48 -12.78 5.84
C CYS A 72 -4.29 -13.23 5.01
N ARG A 73 -4.56 -13.92 3.90
CA ARG A 73 -3.51 -14.51 3.06
C ARG A 73 -3.04 -13.58 1.95
N ASP A 74 -4.02 -13.01 1.27
CA ASP A 74 -3.83 -12.34 -0.03
C ASP A 74 -4.27 -10.89 0.03
N GLY A 75 -4.73 -10.44 1.18
CA GLY A 75 -5.28 -9.10 1.33
C GLY A 75 -4.24 -8.02 1.39
N GLY A 76 -4.66 -6.83 1.02
CA GLY A 76 -3.84 -5.65 1.08
C GLY A 76 -4.65 -4.44 0.71
N PHE A 77 -3.93 -3.33 0.56
CA PHE A 77 -4.52 -2.03 0.26
C PHE A 77 -3.77 -1.45 -0.94
N ASP A 78 -4.48 -1.33 -2.05
CA ASP A 78 -3.89 -0.86 -3.31
C ASP A 78 -4.04 0.66 -3.43
N LEU A 79 -2.92 1.36 -3.35
CA LEU A 79 -2.85 2.80 -3.49
C LEU A 79 -2.31 3.24 -4.86
N ASN A 80 -2.07 2.31 -5.77
CA ASN A 80 -1.46 2.63 -7.06
C ASN A 80 -2.29 3.64 -7.86
N GLN A 81 -3.59 3.44 -7.93
CA GLN A 81 -4.48 4.35 -8.65
C GLN A 81 -4.54 5.72 -7.98
N VAL A 82 -4.66 5.76 -6.66
CA VAL A 82 -4.72 7.02 -5.89
C VAL A 82 -3.48 7.85 -6.15
N ILE A 83 -2.30 7.25 -6.02
CA ILE A 83 -1.03 7.94 -6.18
C ILE A 83 -0.81 8.38 -7.63
N THR A 84 -1.13 7.51 -8.59
CA THR A 84 -1.02 7.86 -10.02
C THR A 84 -1.90 9.06 -10.35
N MET A 85 -3.13 9.09 -9.86
CA MET A 85 -4.03 10.21 -10.10
C MET A 85 -3.55 11.50 -9.42
N MET A 86 -2.99 11.40 -8.22
CA MET A 86 -2.40 12.54 -7.53
C MET A 86 -1.25 13.15 -8.36
N ILE A 87 -0.36 12.29 -8.86
CA ILE A 87 0.78 12.74 -9.67
C ILE A 87 0.31 13.40 -10.97
N ARG A 88 -0.64 12.81 -11.65
CA ARG A 88 -1.22 13.37 -12.89
C ARG A 88 -1.87 14.72 -12.67
N SER A 89 -2.50 14.91 -11.51
CA SER A 89 -3.14 16.17 -11.13
C SER A 89 -2.18 17.12 -10.41
N HIS A 90 -0.92 16.75 -10.25
CA HIS A 90 0.10 17.51 -9.53
C HIS A 90 -0.34 17.89 -8.12
N ARG A 91 -0.99 16.95 -7.42
CA ARG A 91 -1.41 17.15 -6.03
C ARG A 91 -0.31 16.71 -5.09
N ASP A 92 -0.08 17.50 -4.04
CA ASP A 92 0.96 17.22 -3.06
C ASP A 92 0.46 16.52 -1.80
N SER A 93 -0.85 16.48 -1.58
CA SER A 93 -1.42 15.78 -0.43
C SER A 93 -2.77 15.16 -0.77
N GLY A 94 -3.06 14.06 -0.10
CA GLY A 94 -4.34 13.39 -0.22
C GLY A 94 -4.54 12.45 0.95
N GLU A 95 -5.79 12.16 1.28
CA GLU A 95 -6.13 11.25 2.37
C GLU A 95 -7.41 10.49 2.03
N GLY A 96 -7.60 9.36 2.70
CA GLY A 96 -8.79 8.56 2.49
C GLY A 96 -8.75 7.27 3.30
N GLU A 97 -9.69 6.39 2.99
CA GLU A 97 -9.83 5.10 3.62
C GLU A 97 -9.88 4.00 2.58
N LEU A 98 -9.33 2.85 2.92
CA LEU A 98 -9.44 1.64 2.10
C LEU A 98 -9.76 0.44 2.98
N MET A 99 -10.58 -0.45 2.44
CA MET A 99 -10.84 -1.77 3.02
C MET A 99 -9.86 -2.78 2.43
N CYS A 100 -9.57 -3.83 3.20
CA CYS A 100 -8.74 -4.92 2.70
C CYS A 100 -9.42 -5.62 1.52
N ASP A 101 -8.66 -5.92 0.48
CA ASP A 101 -9.15 -6.54 -0.75
C ASP A 101 -9.07 -8.08 -0.73
N SER A 102 -8.93 -8.68 0.45
CA SER A 102 -8.83 -10.13 0.60
C SER A 102 -10.04 -10.85 0.01
N SER A 103 -9.78 -11.94 -0.71
CA SER A 103 -10.81 -12.85 -1.16
C SER A 103 -11.12 -13.96 -0.15
N SER A 104 -10.26 -14.12 0.88
CA SER A 104 -10.38 -15.21 1.86
C SER A 104 -11.15 -14.80 3.12
N LEU A 105 -11.26 -13.50 3.40
CA LEU A 105 -11.99 -12.95 4.54
C LEU A 105 -12.93 -11.86 4.07
N SER A 106 -13.90 -11.49 4.93
CA SER A 106 -14.75 -10.35 4.61
C SER A 106 -13.91 -9.07 4.53
N SER A 107 -14.26 -8.17 3.62
CA SER A 107 -13.48 -6.95 3.37
C SER A 107 -13.42 -6.02 4.58
N ASP A 108 -14.36 -6.15 5.52
CA ASP A 108 -14.43 -5.32 6.71
C ASP A 108 -13.55 -5.82 7.88
N HIS A 109 -12.80 -6.90 7.69
CA HIS A 109 -11.94 -7.43 8.77
C HIS A 109 -10.79 -6.47 9.12
N SER A 110 -10.37 -5.64 8.21
CA SER A 110 -9.43 -4.55 8.48
C SER A 110 -9.60 -3.43 7.48
N HIS A 111 -9.27 -2.22 7.90
CA HIS A 111 -9.23 -1.06 7.02
C HIS A 111 -8.09 -0.15 7.42
N ILE A 112 -7.73 0.73 6.51
CA ILE A 112 -6.72 1.75 6.76
C ILE A 112 -7.28 3.14 6.53
N ASN A 113 -6.77 4.08 7.33
CA ASN A 113 -6.82 5.50 7.00
C ASN A 113 -5.44 5.87 6.49
N TYR A 114 -5.36 6.46 5.30
CA TYR A 114 -4.08 6.82 4.71
C TYR A 114 -3.98 8.31 4.47
N LYS A 115 -2.75 8.80 4.54
CA LYS A 115 -2.40 10.15 4.16
C LYS A 115 -1.14 10.10 3.31
N VAL A 116 -1.24 10.63 2.09
CA VAL A 116 -0.15 10.65 1.13
C VAL A 116 0.37 12.07 0.98
N ASN A 117 1.69 12.22 1.03
CA ASN A 117 2.36 13.48 0.75
C ASN A 117 3.39 13.26 -0.34
N ILE A 118 3.32 14.04 -1.40
CA ILE A 118 4.22 13.94 -2.56
C ILE A 118 4.99 15.24 -2.69
N GLN A 119 6.32 15.11 -2.81
CA GLN A 119 7.19 16.24 -3.15
C GLN A 119 7.59 16.12 -4.60
N TYR A 120 7.50 17.22 -5.32
CA TYR A 120 7.87 17.31 -6.74
C TYR A 120 9.17 18.08 -6.91
N THR A 121 9.89 17.78 -7.96
CA THR A 121 11.11 18.51 -8.31
C THR A 121 10.82 19.84 -9.00
#